data_680d4cbbc2e83c7f563341b53f9e782b
#
_entry.id   680d4cbbc2e83c7f563341b53f9e782b
#
_cell.length_a   1.000
_cell.length_b   1.000
_cell.length_c   1.000
_cell.angle_alpha   90.00
_cell.angle_beta   90.00
_cell.angle_gamma   90.00
#
_symmetry.space_group_name_H-M   'P 1'
#
loop_
_entity.id
_entity.type
_entity.pdbx_description
1 polymer ?
#
loop_
_entity_poly.entity_id
_entity_poly.type
_entity_poly.pdbx_seq_one_letter_code
_entity_poly.pdbx_strand_id
1 'polypeptide(L)'
;MSRASHEPDAPEATGPSREVGVGPHPEPWPEDPRLDPELLAGGDRRNVEDRFRYWRREAIIAELDTRRHDLHVAIENLEHDANIGSVVRTANAFAVGAFHIVGRRRWNRRGAMVTDRYQHEIHHPDAAHLIAWAREQGRPLVAIDLVPGAVPLERTALPRNAVLVVGQEGPGVSPELLEAADLVLGITQFGSTRSLNVAAAAAIAMHAWVLQHAEIPEGPLR
;
A
#
# COMPACT_ATOMS: atom_id res chain seq x y z
N MET A 1 17.52 -23.00 -52.84
CA MET A 1 18.64 -22.61 -51.96
C MET A 1 18.63 -21.09 -51.84
N SER A 2 17.98 -20.58 -50.82
CA SER A 2 17.97 -19.15 -50.52
C SER A 2 18.59 -18.96 -49.13
N ARG A 3 19.71 -18.22 -49.08
CA ARG A 3 20.40 -17.89 -47.83
C ARG A 3 19.67 -16.74 -47.16
N ALA A 4 19.13 -17.00 -45.99
CA ALA A 4 18.71 -15.91 -45.11
C ALA A 4 19.92 -15.17 -44.56
N SER A 5 19.98 -13.89 -44.85
CA SER A 5 20.97 -12.95 -44.32
C SER A 5 20.56 -12.61 -42.87
N HIS A 6 21.44 -12.95 -41.95
CA HIS A 6 21.34 -12.59 -40.52
C HIS A 6 21.77 -11.13 -40.41
N GLU A 7 20.82 -10.24 -40.07
CA GLU A 7 21.17 -8.88 -39.65
C GLU A 7 21.72 -8.94 -38.22
N PRO A 8 22.79 -8.22 -37.90
CA PRO A 8 23.30 -8.16 -36.54
C PRO A 8 22.37 -7.29 -35.67
N ASP A 9 22.04 -7.83 -34.49
CA ASP A 9 21.31 -7.11 -33.44
C ASP A 9 21.92 -5.75 -33.16
N ALA A 10 21.09 -4.71 -33.19
CA ALA A 10 21.47 -3.38 -32.78
C ALA A 10 21.82 -3.40 -31.26
N PRO A 11 22.88 -2.69 -30.83
CA PRO A 11 23.24 -2.67 -29.40
C PRO A 11 22.12 -2.02 -28.60
N GLU A 12 21.64 -2.74 -27.55
CA GLU A 12 20.74 -2.20 -26.55
C GLU A 12 21.34 -0.90 -26.01
N ALA A 13 20.59 0.19 -26.14
CA ALA A 13 20.93 1.47 -25.55
C ALA A 13 20.85 1.35 -24.02
N THR A 14 22.01 1.08 -23.41
CA THR A 14 22.17 1.23 -21.95
C THR A 14 22.13 2.72 -21.63
N GLY A 15 20.93 3.27 -21.44
CA GLY A 15 20.76 4.56 -20.83
C GLY A 15 21.36 4.54 -19.41
N PRO A 16 21.82 5.68 -18.87
CA PRO A 16 22.41 5.71 -17.55
C PRO A 16 21.42 5.13 -16.56
N SER A 17 21.79 4.06 -15.86
CA SER A 17 21.01 3.50 -14.76
C SER A 17 20.83 4.63 -13.76
N ARG A 18 19.58 5.08 -13.55
CA ARG A 18 19.26 6.03 -12.48
C ARG A 18 19.64 5.34 -11.18
N GLU A 19 20.78 5.68 -10.61
CA GLU A 19 21.18 5.19 -9.30
C GLU A 19 20.09 5.62 -8.31
N VAL A 20 19.42 4.63 -7.74
CA VAL A 20 18.41 4.88 -6.72
C VAL A 20 19.14 5.17 -5.41
N GLY A 21 18.94 6.37 -4.87
CA GLY A 21 19.54 6.77 -3.61
C GLY A 21 20.57 7.87 -3.73
N VAL A 22 21.26 8.10 -2.62
CA VAL A 22 22.31 9.10 -2.48
C VAL A 22 23.57 8.48 -1.91
N GLY A 23 24.75 9.02 -2.28
CA GLY A 23 26.04 8.60 -1.75
C GLY A 23 26.26 9.04 -0.29
N PRO A 24 27.46 8.83 0.27
CA PRO A 24 27.83 9.33 1.59
C PRO A 24 27.62 10.84 1.72
N HIS A 25 27.20 11.28 2.90
CA HIS A 25 27.06 12.70 3.18
C HIS A 25 28.44 13.34 3.39
N PRO A 26 28.72 14.51 2.80
CA PRO A 26 29.99 15.21 3.02
C PRO A 26 30.15 15.61 4.49
N GLU A 27 31.40 15.61 4.96
CA GLU A 27 31.75 16.10 6.31
C GLU A 27 31.94 17.64 6.29
N PRO A 28 31.68 18.34 7.44
CA PRO A 28 31.19 17.79 8.70
C PRO A 28 29.72 17.40 8.62
N TRP A 29 29.32 16.32 9.31
CA TRP A 29 27.93 15.87 9.32
C TRP A 29 27.06 16.82 10.15
N PRO A 30 25.76 16.99 9.75
CA PRO A 30 24.83 17.78 10.52
C PRO A 30 24.56 17.19 11.91
N GLU A 31 24.45 18.05 12.93
CA GLU A 31 24.04 17.68 14.28
C GLU A 31 22.50 17.58 14.35
N ASP A 32 21.93 16.48 13.85
CA ASP A 32 20.50 16.22 13.88
C ASP A 32 20.26 14.80 14.43
N PRO A 33 19.54 14.63 15.56
CA PRO A 33 19.30 13.32 16.18
C PRO A 33 18.47 12.38 15.31
N ARG A 34 17.80 12.88 14.27
CA ARG A 34 17.04 12.06 13.30
C ARG A 34 17.96 11.33 12.35
N LEU A 35 19.20 11.76 12.17
CA LEU A 35 20.13 11.19 11.20
C LEU A 35 20.78 9.91 11.73
N ASP A 36 21.01 8.98 10.81
CA ASP A 36 21.67 7.71 11.05
C ASP A 36 23.15 7.82 10.63
N PRO A 37 24.11 7.67 11.55
CA PRO A 37 25.53 7.77 11.23
C PRO A 37 25.99 6.73 10.19
N GLU A 38 25.39 5.53 10.17
CA GLU A 38 25.74 4.50 9.18
C GLU A 38 25.30 4.92 7.77
N LEU A 39 24.13 5.55 7.66
CA LEU A 39 23.64 6.06 6.38
C LEU A 39 24.42 7.30 5.92
N LEU A 40 24.82 8.17 6.85
CA LEU A 40 25.70 9.31 6.55
C LEU A 40 27.04 8.85 5.98
N ALA A 41 27.64 7.83 6.59
CA ALA A 41 28.92 7.28 6.17
C ALA A 41 28.83 6.47 4.86
N GLY A 42 27.77 5.65 4.71
CA GLY A 42 27.65 4.65 3.64
C GLY A 42 26.77 5.06 2.46
N GLY A 43 26.01 6.16 2.60
CA GLY A 43 24.97 6.55 1.67
C GLY A 43 23.61 5.90 1.97
N ASP A 44 22.57 6.42 1.34
CA ASP A 44 21.20 5.95 1.55
C ASP A 44 20.55 5.52 0.23
N ARG A 45 20.39 4.21 0.06
CA ARG A 45 19.76 3.58 -1.12
C ARG A 45 18.31 3.14 -0.88
N ARG A 46 17.72 3.53 0.26
CA ARG A 46 16.32 3.18 0.57
C ARG A 46 15.35 3.89 -0.36
N ASN A 47 14.20 3.28 -0.61
CA ASN A 47 13.10 3.89 -1.36
C ASN A 47 12.30 4.83 -0.45
N VAL A 48 12.89 6.00 -0.16
CA VAL A 48 12.26 7.06 0.65
C VAL A 48 12.30 8.38 -0.10
N GLU A 49 11.42 9.31 0.27
CA GLU A 49 11.47 10.68 -0.21
C GLU A 49 12.80 11.35 0.15
N ASP A 50 13.26 12.30 -0.65
CA ASP A 50 14.58 12.92 -0.46
C ASP A 50 14.71 13.62 0.88
N ARG A 51 13.65 14.20 1.44
CA ARG A 51 13.65 14.81 2.79
C ARG A 51 13.92 13.82 3.91
N PHE A 52 13.72 12.52 3.69
CA PHE A 52 14.00 11.45 4.64
C PHE A 52 15.36 10.79 4.43
N ARG A 53 16.17 11.29 3.48
CA ARG A 53 17.51 10.76 3.27
C ARG A 53 18.33 10.87 4.54
N TYR A 54 19.03 9.80 4.83
CA TYR A 54 19.87 9.59 6.02
C TYR A 54 19.12 9.56 7.35
N TRP A 55 17.78 9.70 7.40
CA TRP A 55 17.04 9.62 8.64
C TRP A 55 17.00 8.21 9.20
N ARG A 56 17.06 8.07 10.52
CA ARG A 56 16.76 6.82 11.22
C ARG A 56 15.34 6.38 10.92
N ARG A 57 15.11 5.05 10.88
CA ARG A 57 13.78 4.50 10.60
C ARG A 57 12.71 5.02 11.56
N GLU A 58 13.05 5.06 12.85
CA GLU A 58 12.15 5.50 13.92
C GLU A 58 11.77 6.98 13.77
N ALA A 59 12.69 7.81 13.33
CA ALA A 59 12.43 9.22 13.05
C ALA A 59 11.47 9.39 11.85
N ILE A 60 11.61 8.58 10.80
CA ILE A 60 10.68 8.57 9.67
C ILE A 60 9.28 8.14 10.13
N ILE A 61 9.17 7.07 10.93
CA ILE A 61 7.89 6.60 11.47
C ILE A 61 7.23 7.70 12.30
N ALA A 62 7.96 8.30 13.23
CA ALA A 62 7.44 9.37 14.09
C ALA A 62 6.94 10.57 13.30
N GLU A 63 7.66 10.97 12.24
CA GLU A 63 7.22 12.05 11.34
C GLU A 63 5.95 11.65 10.56
N LEU A 64 5.89 10.43 10.03
CA LEU A 64 4.70 9.94 9.32
C LEU A 64 3.49 9.87 10.25
N ASP A 65 3.67 9.48 11.50
CA ASP A 65 2.59 9.33 12.49
C ASP A 65 1.89 10.65 12.80
N THR A 66 2.57 11.79 12.61
CA THR A 66 1.96 13.12 12.80
C THR A 66 0.89 13.46 11.76
N ARG A 67 0.83 12.72 10.63
CA ARG A 67 -0.03 13.03 9.48
C ARG A 67 -0.70 11.82 8.86
N ARG A 68 -0.67 10.64 9.54
CA ARG A 68 -1.43 9.50 9.05
C ARG A 68 -2.92 9.79 9.08
N HIS A 69 -3.58 9.29 8.04
CA HIS A 69 -5.03 9.31 7.99
C HIS A 69 -5.64 8.27 8.93
N ASP A 70 -6.83 8.54 9.41
CA ASP A 70 -7.61 7.60 10.23
C ASP A 70 -8.30 6.52 9.38
N LEU A 71 -7.68 6.15 8.28
CA LEU A 71 -8.06 5.06 7.39
C LEU A 71 -7.19 3.85 7.68
N HIS A 72 -7.78 2.67 7.74
CA HIS A 72 -7.08 1.40 7.79
C HIS A 72 -7.42 0.55 6.57
N VAL A 73 -6.53 -0.38 6.20
CA VAL A 73 -6.77 -1.36 5.14
C VAL A 73 -6.48 -2.76 5.66
N ALA A 74 -7.41 -3.68 5.46
CA ALA A 74 -7.26 -5.08 5.84
C ALA A 74 -7.16 -5.97 4.59
N ILE A 75 -6.25 -6.91 4.65
CA ILE A 75 -5.93 -7.85 3.58
C ILE A 75 -6.24 -9.25 4.10
N GLU A 76 -7.29 -9.87 3.58
CA GLU A 76 -7.70 -11.21 4.00
C GLU A 76 -7.07 -12.28 3.14
N ASN A 77 -6.27 -13.17 3.75
CA ASN A 77 -5.77 -14.43 3.17
C ASN A 77 -5.25 -14.36 1.71
N LEU A 78 -4.62 -13.26 1.29
CA LEU A 78 -4.04 -13.20 -0.05
C LEU A 78 -2.94 -14.26 -0.23
N GLU A 79 -3.03 -15.04 -1.29
CA GLU A 79 -2.05 -16.07 -1.62
C GLU A 79 -0.78 -15.49 -2.25
N HIS A 80 -0.92 -14.44 -3.05
CA HIS A 80 0.18 -13.85 -3.78
C HIS A 80 0.83 -12.70 -2.99
N ASP A 81 2.02 -12.93 -2.47
CA ASP A 81 2.82 -11.92 -1.75
C ASP A 81 3.02 -10.61 -2.52
N ALA A 82 3.06 -10.67 -3.86
CA ALA A 82 3.18 -9.49 -4.71
C ALA A 82 1.98 -8.54 -4.56
N ASN A 83 0.76 -9.08 -4.41
CA ASN A 83 -0.45 -8.30 -4.19
C ASN A 83 -0.44 -7.67 -2.79
N ILE A 84 -0.04 -8.43 -1.75
CA ILE A 84 0.12 -7.89 -0.39
C ILE A 84 1.12 -6.72 -0.43
N GLY A 85 2.30 -6.93 -1.01
CA GLY A 85 3.32 -5.89 -1.13
C GLY A 85 2.84 -4.63 -1.86
N SER A 86 2.04 -4.80 -2.91
CA SER A 86 1.46 -3.68 -3.67
C SER A 86 0.43 -2.90 -2.84
N VAL A 87 -0.44 -3.59 -2.08
CA VAL A 87 -1.40 -2.94 -1.18
C VAL A 87 -0.67 -2.16 -0.08
N VAL A 88 0.33 -2.76 0.57
CA VAL A 88 1.14 -2.12 1.62
C VAL A 88 1.87 -0.89 1.11
N ARG A 89 2.45 -0.97 -0.10
CA ARG A 89 3.11 0.16 -0.75
C ARG A 89 2.12 1.30 -1.04
N THR A 90 0.93 0.98 -1.52
CA THR A 90 -0.14 1.97 -1.76
C THR A 90 -0.63 2.59 -0.45
N ALA A 91 -0.83 1.79 0.59
CA ALA A 91 -1.19 2.25 1.93
C ALA A 91 -0.14 3.24 2.49
N ASN A 92 1.15 2.96 2.28
CA ASN A 92 2.22 3.89 2.66
C ASN A 92 2.16 5.19 1.84
N ALA A 93 1.93 5.12 0.53
CA ALA A 93 1.84 6.29 -0.33
C ALA A 93 0.69 7.24 0.04
N PHE A 94 -0.42 6.67 0.55
CA PHE A 94 -1.59 7.43 1.00
C PHE A 94 -1.61 7.70 2.51
N ALA A 95 -0.49 7.49 3.21
CA ALA A 95 -0.36 7.72 4.66
C ALA A 95 -1.50 7.06 5.47
N VAL A 96 -1.92 5.85 5.09
CA VAL A 96 -2.93 5.04 5.81
C VAL A 96 -2.45 4.77 7.23
N GLY A 97 -3.34 4.83 8.22
CA GLY A 97 -3.01 4.68 9.64
C GLY A 97 -2.35 3.34 9.96
N ALA A 98 -2.95 2.25 9.53
CA ALA A 98 -2.37 0.91 9.65
C ALA A 98 -2.87 -0.01 8.54
N PHE A 99 -2.11 -1.07 8.27
CA PHE A 99 -2.61 -2.18 7.49
C PHE A 99 -2.73 -3.45 8.34
N HIS A 100 -3.72 -4.27 8.02
CA HIS A 100 -4.03 -5.48 8.74
C HIS A 100 -3.81 -6.68 7.83
N ILE A 101 -3.16 -7.71 8.36
CA ILE A 101 -3.06 -9.03 7.72
C ILE A 101 -3.98 -9.97 8.46
N VAL A 102 -4.96 -10.54 7.74
CA VAL A 102 -5.95 -11.47 8.30
C VAL A 102 -5.66 -12.88 7.80
N GLY A 103 -5.47 -13.81 8.72
CA GLY A 103 -5.24 -15.22 8.45
C GLY A 103 -3.76 -15.56 8.23
N ARG A 104 -3.15 -15.10 7.16
CA ARG A 104 -1.75 -15.42 6.85
C ARG A 104 -0.78 -14.69 7.77
N ARG A 105 0.05 -15.46 8.49
CA ARG A 105 0.99 -14.88 9.47
C ARG A 105 2.29 -14.34 8.88
N ARG A 106 2.74 -14.87 7.73
CA ARG A 106 4.01 -14.48 7.09
C ARG A 106 3.82 -14.28 5.60
N TRP A 107 4.31 -13.19 5.10
CA TRP A 107 4.33 -12.87 3.68
C TRP A 107 5.71 -12.35 3.27
N ASN A 108 6.04 -12.49 1.97
CA ASN A 108 7.31 -12.02 1.43
C ASN A 108 7.29 -10.50 1.22
N ARG A 109 8.05 -9.78 2.03
CA ARG A 109 8.07 -8.31 2.07
C ARG A 109 8.75 -7.65 0.87
N ARG A 110 9.37 -8.42 -0.05
CA ARG A 110 10.06 -7.86 -1.24
C ARG A 110 9.14 -7.01 -2.10
N GLY A 111 7.87 -7.39 -2.25
CA GLY A 111 6.88 -6.66 -3.03
C GLY A 111 6.56 -5.27 -2.49
N ALA A 112 6.73 -5.03 -1.20
CA ALA A 112 6.52 -3.73 -0.57
C ALA A 112 7.65 -2.74 -0.83
N MET A 113 8.76 -3.14 -1.47
CA MET A 113 9.91 -2.27 -1.74
C MET A 113 10.40 -1.54 -0.50
N VAL A 114 10.45 -2.24 0.65
CA VAL A 114 10.89 -1.75 1.97
C VAL A 114 9.90 -0.77 2.64
N THR A 115 8.80 -0.38 2.00
CA THR A 115 7.83 0.58 2.57
C THR A 115 7.05 0.04 3.75
N ASP A 116 6.95 -1.30 3.88
CA ASP A 116 6.38 -1.99 5.03
C ASP A 116 7.06 -1.62 6.35
N ARG A 117 8.35 -1.26 6.32
CA ARG A 117 9.13 -0.87 7.49
C ARG A 117 8.70 0.46 8.11
N TYR A 118 7.96 1.27 7.37
CA TYR A 118 7.46 2.57 7.80
C TYR A 118 5.97 2.56 8.10
N GLN A 119 5.31 1.39 8.01
CA GLN A 119 3.89 1.21 8.25
C GLN A 119 3.63 0.44 9.54
N HIS A 120 2.47 0.70 10.15
CA HIS A 120 1.95 -0.10 11.25
C HIS A 120 1.24 -1.33 10.69
N GLU A 121 1.75 -2.52 11.04
CA GLU A 121 1.15 -3.81 10.68
C GLU A 121 0.45 -4.41 11.90
N ILE A 122 -0.82 -4.78 11.74
CA ILE A 122 -1.61 -5.47 12.76
C ILE A 122 -2.01 -6.83 12.17
N HIS A 123 -1.70 -7.90 12.89
CA HIS A 123 -2.04 -9.25 12.47
C HIS A 123 -3.25 -9.78 13.22
N HIS A 124 -4.20 -10.35 12.48
CA HIS A 124 -5.35 -11.05 13.00
C HIS A 124 -5.29 -12.52 12.56
N PRO A 125 -5.46 -13.50 13.49
CA PRO A 125 -5.42 -14.91 13.14
C PRO A 125 -6.49 -15.32 12.12
N ASP A 126 -7.64 -14.66 12.15
CA ASP A 126 -8.81 -14.92 11.31
C ASP A 126 -9.74 -13.70 11.22
N ALA A 127 -10.82 -13.84 10.47
CA ALA A 127 -11.84 -12.81 10.27
C ALA A 127 -12.52 -12.39 11.60
N ALA A 128 -12.83 -13.35 12.48
CA ALA A 128 -13.49 -13.06 13.77
C ALA A 128 -12.64 -12.09 14.63
N HIS A 129 -11.33 -12.25 14.64
CA HIS A 129 -10.43 -11.35 15.38
C HIS A 129 -10.39 -9.95 14.78
N LEU A 130 -10.39 -9.81 13.44
CA LEU A 130 -10.51 -8.48 12.82
C LEU A 130 -11.83 -7.82 13.16
N ILE A 131 -12.96 -8.56 13.08
CA ILE A 131 -14.30 -8.06 13.38
C ILE A 131 -14.38 -7.60 14.84
N ALA A 132 -13.89 -8.41 15.78
CA ALA A 132 -13.87 -8.06 17.20
C ALA A 132 -13.05 -6.80 17.47
N TRP A 133 -11.85 -6.72 16.87
CA TRP A 133 -10.98 -5.55 16.98
C TRP A 133 -11.63 -4.30 16.39
N ALA A 134 -12.24 -4.38 15.20
CA ALA A 134 -12.89 -3.24 14.57
C ALA A 134 -14.05 -2.69 15.42
N ARG A 135 -14.86 -3.58 15.98
CA ARG A 135 -15.95 -3.22 16.92
C ARG A 135 -15.43 -2.55 18.18
N GLU A 136 -14.38 -3.11 18.79
CA GLU A 136 -13.74 -2.53 19.98
C GLU A 136 -13.18 -1.13 19.70
N GLN A 137 -12.60 -0.92 18.52
CA GLN A 137 -12.05 0.38 18.10
C GLN A 137 -13.11 1.34 17.53
N GLY A 138 -14.37 0.93 17.42
CA GLY A 138 -15.45 1.73 16.82
C GLY A 138 -15.20 2.08 15.36
N ARG A 139 -14.56 1.16 14.59
CA ARG A 139 -14.21 1.35 13.19
C ARG A 139 -15.16 0.58 12.29
N PRO A 140 -15.88 1.26 11.39
CA PRO A 140 -16.70 0.59 10.39
C PRO A 140 -15.86 -0.30 9.44
N LEU A 141 -16.33 -1.53 9.22
CA LEU A 141 -15.80 -2.44 8.22
C LEU A 141 -16.44 -2.15 6.86
N VAL A 142 -15.63 -1.89 5.85
CA VAL A 142 -16.05 -1.61 4.48
C VAL A 142 -15.45 -2.66 3.56
N ALA A 143 -16.24 -3.66 3.20
CA ALA A 143 -15.80 -4.71 2.29
C ALA A 143 -15.78 -4.21 0.84
N ILE A 144 -14.69 -4.45 0.14
CA ILE A 144 -14.52 -4.10 -1.29
C ILE A 144 -14.62 -5.38 -2.10
N ASP A 145 -15.80 -5.65 -2.61
CA ASP A 145 -16.08 -6.85 -3.40
C ASP A 145 -17.27 -6.63 -4.34
N LEU A 146 -17.29 -7.32 -5.48
CA LEU A 146 -18.36 -7.25 -6.46
C LEU A 146 -19.32 -8.43 -6.29
N VAL A 147 -20.12 -8.38 -5.23
CA VAL A 147 -21.12 -9.41 -4.89
C VAL A 147 -22.54 -8.87 -5.06
N PRO A 148 -23.57 -9.74 -5.16
CA PRO A 148 -24.96 -9.32 -5.18
C PRO A 148 -25.31 -8.44 -3.98
N GLY A 149 -25.88 -7.26 -4.23
CA GLY A 149 -26.22 -6.29 -3.19
C GLY A 149 -25.12 -5.28 -2.87
N ALA A 150 -23.92 -5.41 -3.42
CA ALA A 150 -22.88 -4.39 -3.31
C ALA A 150 -23.33 -3.07 -3.95
N VAL A 151 -23.04 -1.95 -3.28
CA VAL A 151 -23.36 -0.61 -3.82
C VAL A 151 -22.13 0.01 -4.48
N PRO A 152 -22.29 0.91 -5.49
CA PRO A 152 -21.16 1.51 -6.17
C PRO A 152 -20.28 2.34 -5.24
N LEU A 153 -18.98 2.02 -5.20
CA LEU A 153 -17.97 2.77 -4.45
C LEU A 153 -17.98 4.26 -4.84
N GLU A 154 -18.16 4.54 -6.14
CA GLU A 154 -18.08 5.87 -6.73
C GLU A 154 -19.17 6.83 -6.25
N ARG A 155 -20.23 6.31 -5.65
CA ARG A 155 -21.41 7.07 -5.19
C ARG A 155 -21.64 6.99 -3.70
N THR A 156 -20.74 6.31 -2.98
CA THR A 156 -20.91 6.04 -1.54
C THR A 156 -20.00 6.93 -0.72
N ALA A 157 -20.56 7.57 0.31
CA ALA A 157 -19.78 8.27 1.31
C ALA A 157 -19.06 7.24 2.21
N LEU A 158 -17.74 7.33 2.25
CA LEU A 158 -16.91 6.45 3.07
C LEU A 158 -16.77 7.01 4.49
N PRO A 159 -16.84 6.16 5.53
CA PRO A 159 -16.51 6.61 6.88
C PRO A 159 -15.07 7.08 6.98
N ARG A 160 -14.83 8.16 7.75
CA ARG A 160 -13.47 8.72 7.93
C ARG A 160 -12.51 7.71 8.56
N ASN A 161 -12.98 6.97 9.56
CA ASN A 161 -12.22 5.97 10.31
C ASN A 161 -12.47 4.52 9.80
N ALA A 162 -12.75 4.36 8.50
CA ALA A 162 -13.04 3.05 7.92
C ALA A 162 -11.86 2.07 8.00
N VAL A 163 -12.19 0.78 8.03
CA VAL A 163 -11.28 -0.32 7.68
C VAL A 163 -11.75 -0.86 6.33
N LEU A 164 -11.02 -0.54 5.26
CA LEU A 164 -11.27 -1.11 3.95
C LEU A 164 -10.77 -2.56 3.92
N VAL A 165 -11.65 -3.51 3.62
CA VAL A 165 -11.32 -4.94 3.60
C VAL A 165 -11.30 -5.42 2.16
N VAL A 166 -10.16 -6.00 1.74
CA VAL A 166 -10.03 -6.70 0.45
C VAL A 166 -9.80 -8.19 0.70
N GLY A 167 -10.44 -9.01 -0.11
CA GLY A 167 -10.47 -10.46 0.07
C GLY A 167 -9.41 -11.21 -0.74
N GLN A 168 -9.58 -12.51 -0.81
CA GLN A 168 -8.70 -13.46 -1.48
C GLN A 168 -8.83 -13.37 -3.00
N GLU A 169 -7.76 -13.74 -3.70
CA GLU A 169 -7.82 -13.94 -5.15
C GLU A 169 -8.73 -15.13 -5.48
N GLY A 170 -9.78 -14.88 -6.24
CA GLY A 170 -10.79 -15.86 -6.63
C GLY A 170 -12.02 -15.84 -5.74
N PRO A 171 -11.95 -16.29 -4.47
CA PRO A 171 -13.12 -16.30 -3.58
C PRO A 171 -13.64 -14.91 -3.20
N GLY A 172 -12.79 -13.87 -3.19
CA GLY A 172 -13.17 -12.54 -2.72
C GLY A 172 -13.11 -12.42 -1.19
N VAL A 173 -13.88 -11.50 -0.64
CA VAL A 173 -14.03 -11.32 0.82
C VAL A 173 -14.84 -12.48 1.39
N SER A 174 -14.39 -13.03 2.52
CA SER A 174 -15.08 -14.16 3.15
C SER A 174 -16.53 -13.83 3.54
N PRO A 175 -17.43 -14.83 3.53
CA PRO A 175 -18.83 -14.64 3.94
C PRO A 175 -18.94 -14.02 5.35
N GLU A 176 -18.07 -14.41 6.26
CA GLU A 176 -18.03 -13.90 7.62
C GLU A 176 -17.74 -12.39 7.67
N LEU A 177 -16.80 -11.91 6.86
CA LEU A 177 -16.48 -10.48 6.77
C LEU A 177 -17.56 -9.72 6.00
N LEU A 178 -18.15 -10.31 4.95
CA LEU A 178 -19.26 -9.68 4.22
C LEU A 178 -20.49 -9.48 5.12
N GLU A 179 -20.82 -10.46 5.96
CA GLU A 179 -21.95 -10.38 6.91
C GLU A 179 -21.69 -9.36 8.01
N ALA A 180 -20.44 -9.22 8.46
CA ALA A 180 -20.06 -8.30 9.51
C ALA A 180 -19.79 -6.87 9.01
N ALA A 181 -19.68 -6.66 7.69
CA ALA A 181 -19.37 -5.37 7.10
C ALA A 181 -20.53 -4.38 7.25
N ASP A 182 -20.22 -3.15 7.63
CA ASP A 182 -21.17 -2.04 7.67
C ASP A 182 -21.54 -1.56 6.26
N LEU A 183 -20.63 -1.72 5.31
CA LEU A 183 -20.82 -1.44 3.88
C LEU A 183 -20.15 -2.51 3.04
N VAL A 184 -20.81 -2.92 1.96
CA VAL A 184 -20.22 -3.77 0.91
C VAL A 184 -20.25 -2.97 -0.39
N LEU A 185 -19.07 -2.64 -0.91
CA LEU A 185 -18.90 -1.74 -2.03
C LEU A 185 -18.26 -2.44 -3.21
N GLY A 186 -18.87 -2.26 -4.39
CA GLY A 186 -18.32 -2.72 -5.66
C GLY A 186 -17.72 -1.58 -6.47
N ILE A 187 -16.57 -1.82 -7.11
CA ILE A 187 -16.02 -0.90 -8.10
C ILE A 187 -16.75 -1.16 -9.43
N THR A 188 -17.35 -0.12 -10.00
CA THR A 188 -18.10 -0.24 -11.26
C THR A 188 -17.18 -0.67 -12.40
N GLN A 189 -17.53 -1.73 -13.09
CA GLN A 189 -16.78 -2.29 -14.22
C GLN A 189 -17.59 -2.20 -15.51
N PHE A 190 -16.94 -1.80 -16.61
CA PHE A 190 -17.58 -1.62 -17.92
C PHE A 190 -17.02 -2.59 -18.99
N GLY A 191 -16.04 -3.40 -18.61
CA GLY A 191 -15.38 -4.35 -19.50
C GLY A 191 -15.93 -5.76 -19.39
N SER A 192 -15.20 -6.72 -19.95
CA SER A 192 -15.57 -8.14 -19.99
C SER A 192 -15.01 -8.94 -18.82
N THR A 193 -14.15 -8.36 -17.99
CA THR A 193 -13.56 -9.08 -16.84
C THR A 193 -14.57 -9.23 -15.70
N ARG A 194 -14.46 -10.32 -14.95
CA ARG A 194 -15.33 -10.56 -13.78
C ARG A 194 -14.85 -9.82 -12.53
N SER A 195 -13.55 -9.54 -12.46
CA SER A 195 -12.94 -8.92 -11.27
C SER A 195 -11.72 -8.11 -11.65
N LEU A 196 -11.36 -7.16 -10.80
CA LEU A 196 -10.09 -6.47 -10.84
C LEU A 196 -9.05 -7.24 -10.02
N ASN A 197 -7.77 -7.00 -10.32
CA ASN A 197 -6.70 -7.41 -9.41
C ASN A 197 -6.92 -6.78 -8.03
N VAL A 198 -6.75 -7.56 -6.98
CA VAL A 198 -7.04 -7.14 -5.60
C VAL A 198 -6.22 -5.92 -5.16
N ALA A 199 -4.96 -5.81 -5.56
CA ALA A 199 -4.14 -4.63 -5.24
C ALA A 199 -4.64 -3.39 -5.99
N ALA A 200 -5.13 -3.54 -7.23
CA ALA A 200 -5.77 -2.45 -7.97
C ALA A 200 -7.08 -2.03 -7.30
N ALA A 201 -7.92 -2.98 -6.89
CA ALA A 201 -9.16 -2.69 -6.17
C ALA A 201 -8.89 -1.95 -4.85
N ALA A 202 -7.92 -2.40 -4.07
CA ALA A 202 -7.49 -1.74 -2.84
C ALA A 202 -6.99 -0.31 -3.11
N ALA A 203 -6.20 -0.10 -4.18
CA ALA A 203 -5.70 1.23 -4.54
C ALA A 203 -6.82 2.19 -4.92
N ILE A 204 -7.80 1.73 -5.71
CA ILE A 204 -8.98 2.52 -6.10
C ILE A 204 -9.80 2.89 -4.86
N ALA A 205 -10.05 1.93 -3.96
CA ALA A 205 -10.83 2.18 -2.74
C ALA A 205 -10.12 3.16 -1.79
N MET A 206 -8.81 3.01 -1.58
CA MET A 206 -8.03 3.97 -0.80
C MET A 206 -8.02 5.35 -1.44
N HIS A 207 -7.90 5.45 -2.77
CA HIS A 207 -7.94 6.73 -3.48
C HIS A 207 -9.32 7.37 -3.42
N ALA A 208 -10.41 6.59 -3.51
CA ALA A 208 -11.77 7.11 -3.32
C ALA A 208 -11.95 7.72 -1.92
N TRP A 209 -11.38 7.11 -0.89
CA TRP A 209 -11.37 7.67 0.46
C TRP A 209 -10.52 8.96 0.53
N VAL A 210 -9.34 8.98 -0.08
CA VAL A 210 -8.47 10.18 -0.14
C VAL A 210 -9.21 11.37 -0.77
N LEU A 211 -9.93 11.15 -1.88
CA LEU A 211 -10.71 12.21 -2.53
C LEU A 211 -11.82 12.79 -1.64
N GLN A 212 -12.34 12.01 -0.69
CA GLN A 212 -13.41 12.45 0.20
C GLN A 212 -12.90 13.12 1.48
N HIS A 213 -11.70 12.78 1.95
CA HIS A 213 -11.27 13.09 3.31
C HIS A 213 -9.91 13.74 3.46
N ALA A 214 -9.01 13.60 2.48
CA ALA A 214 -7.69 14.18 2.55
C ALA A 214 -7.67 15.60 2.00
N GLU A 215 -6.84 16.44 2.58
CA GLU A 215 -6.51 17.74 2.02
C GLU A 215 -5.50 17.54 0.87
N ILE A 216 -5.96 17.80 -0.35
CA ILE A 216 -5.09 17.70 -1.53
C ILE A 216 -4.29 19.01 -1.62
N PRO A 217 -2.93 18.94 -1.66
CA PRO A 217 -2.11 20.14 -1.78
C PRO A 217 -2.45 20.95 -3.02
N GLU A 218 -2.54 22.26 -2.86
CA GLU A 218 -2.63 23.19 -3.99
C GLU A 218 -1.24 23.34 -4.63
N GLY A 219 -1.13 23.12 -5.93
CA GLY A 219 0.10 23.29 -6.69
C GLY A 219 0.70 22.01 -7.26
N PRO A 220 1.89 22.11 -7.88
CA PRO A 220 2.50 20.96 -8.54
C PRO A 220 2.91 19.89 -7.52
N LEU A 221 2.62 18.64 -7.85
CA LEU A 221 3.14 17.49 -7.12
C LEU A 221 4.66 17.41 -7.30
N ARG A 222 5.35 16.79 -6.35
CA ARG A 222 6.83 16.67 -6.28
C ARG A 222 7.46 16.05 -7.51
#